data_af38e92127f38b55a445e4218ff58504
#
_entry.id   af38e92127f38b55a445e4218ff58504
#
_cell.length_a   1.000
_cell.length_b   1.000
_cell.length_c   1.000
_cell.angle_alpha   90.00
_cell.angle_beta   90.00
_cell.angle_gamma   90.00
#
_symmetry.space_group_name_H-M   'P 1'
#
loop_
_entity.id
_entity.type
_entity.pdbx_description
1 polymer ?
#
loop_
_entity_poly.entity_id
_entity_poly.type
_entity_poly.pdbx_seq_one_letter_code
_entity_poly.pdbx_strand_id
1 'polypeptide(L)'
;MRPAHIVTRARLAAALSLAALTVCLAGQPGAALAARVAPVRHVFVIVLENKEFSETFGPGRAFAPYLAETLPAQGALVSNYFGIGHSSADNYIAMISGQPPTTPSKEDCPDPLTTIPETSDANGVAQGGGGCVYPANFKTIGDQLAARGLRWKAYAQNIPAPCSLVHDAPGNYARKHNPFPFFLSVRESGACAHDDLPLTELPRDLRRGAANVNYIFPDQCADGHSDCTAGGSTTPAEEQAHELAQADAFLREWVPRITGTASFKRDGLLAVVFDEGDTTLACCGEPTVDPDGSSPGGLGGVPGAGGGQTGAVLLSPFIKPGTVSEDSYNHYSLLASIEDAFGLPRLAEADLPGTTTFGRDVFSAAP
;
A
#
# COMPACT_ATOMS: atom_id res chain seq x y z
N MET A 1 -5.31 48.86 90.77
CA MET A 1 -6.41 49.59 90.13
C MET A 1 -6.49 49.11 88.70
N ARG A 2 -7.51 48.31 88.36
CA ARG A 2 -7.77 47.78 87.00
C ARG A 2 -9.15 48.28 86.58
N PRO A 3 -9.28 48.81 85.37
CA PRO A 3 -10.63 49.05 84.81
C PRO A 3 -11.15 47.81 84.00
N ALA A 4 -12.46 47.63 84.08
CA ALA A 4 -13.20 46.58 83.52
C ALA A 4 -13.39 46.68 82.01
N HIS A 5 -13.37 45.52 81.29
CA HIS A 5 -13.62 45.42 79.89
C HIS A 5 -15.12 45.13 79.65
N ILE A 6 -15.78 46.01 78.94
CA ILE A 6 -17.12 45.83 78.40
C ILE A 6 -17.01 45.08 77.09
N VAL A 7 -17.65 43.88 76.96
CA VAL A 7 -17.70 43.11 75.75
C VAL A 7 -19.03 43.42 75.02
N THR A 8 -18.93 44.08 73.91
CA THR A 8 -20.05 44.34 73.02
C THR A 8 -20.19 43.20 72.03
N ARG A 9 -21.31 42.47 72.09
CA ARG A 9 -21.63 41.42 71.09
C ARG A 9 -22.22 42.05 69.83
N ALA A 10 -21.51 41.96 68.72
CA ALA A 10 -22.02 42.27 67.39
C ALA A 10 -22.69 41.05 66.80
N ARG A 11 -23.96 41.19 66.40
CA ARG A 11 -24.71 40.16 65.65
C ARG A 11 -24.34 40.28 64.18
N LEU A 12 -23.71 39.25 63.65
CA LEU A 12 -23.51 39.10 62.22
C LEU A 12 -24.80 38.54 61.59
N ALA A 13 -25.41 39.32 60.70
CA ALA A 13 -26.46 38.85 59.81
C ALA A 13 -25.81 38.16 58.60
N ALA A 14 -26.06 36.90 58.45
CA ALA A 14 -25.65 36.14 57.28
C ALA A 14 -26.58 36.41 56.10
N ALA A 15 -26.09 37.10 55.09
CA ALA A 15 -26.76 37.22 53.81
C ALA A 15 -26.41 36.02 52.93
N LEU A 16 -27.37 35.12 52.65
CA LEU A 16 -27.24 34.07 51.67
C LEU A 16 -27.35 34.67 50.26
N SER A 17 -26.22 34.75 49.56
CA SER A 17 -26.19 35.04 48.15
C SER A 17 -26.34 33.72 47.36
N LEU A 18 -27.50 33.52 46.72
CA LEU A 18 -27.71 32.47 45.76
C LEU A 18 -26.95 32.79 44.48
N ALA A 19 -25.77 32.18 44.28
CA ALA A 19 -25.07 32.22 42.99
C ALA A 19 -25.70 31.20 42.07
N ALA A 20 -26.47 31.66 41.09
CA ALA A 20 -26.97 30.80 39.99
C ALA A 20 -25.76 30.36 39.13
N LEU A 21 -25.39 29.09 39.25
CA LEU A 21 -24.38 28.45 38.40
C LEU A 21 -24.98 28.19 37.03
N THR A 22 -24.75 29.09 36.08
CA THR A 22 -25.09 28.87 34.67
C THR A 22 -24.04 27.88 34.11
N VAL A 23 -24.41 26.60 34.06
CA VAL A 23 -23.61 25.59 33.36
C VAL A 23 -23.74 25.86 31.87
N CYS A 24 -22.74 26.52 31.27
CA CYS A 24 -22.55 26.50 29.83
C CYS A 24 -22.20 25.07 29.42
N LEU A 25 -23.18 24.35 28.91
CA LEU A 25 -22.91 23.14 28.11
C LEU A 25 -22.17 23.58 26.85
N ALA A 26 -20.83 23.68 26.96
CA ALA A 26 -19.99 23.68 25.78
C ALA A 26 -20.27 22.36 25.07
N GLY A 27 -20.96 22.43 23.93
CA GLY A 27 -21.14 21.27 23.05
C GLY A 27 -19.77 20.70 22.77
N GLN A 28 -19.52 19.46 23.20
CA GLN A 28 -18.37 18.70 22.74
C GLN A 28 -18.47 18.67 21.21
N PRO A 29 -17.39 19.02 20.48
CA PRO A 29 -17.37 18.76 19.04
C PRO A 29 -17.68 17.27 18.89
N GLY A 30 -18.77 16.97 18.16
CA GLY A 30 -19.19 15.61 17.93
C GLY A 30 -17.99 14.84 17.46
N ALA A 31 -17.62 13.78 18.18
CA ALA A 31 -16.69 12.81 17.69
C ALA A 31 -17.26 12.35 16.35
N ALA A 32 -16.65 12.77 15.26
CA ALA A 32 -16.93 12.21 13.96
C ALA A 32 -16.84 10.70 14.18
N LEU A 33 -17.93 9.96 13.94
CA LEU A 33 -17.91 8.53 13.97
C LEU A 33 -16.84 8.16 12.93
N ALA A 34 -15.64 7.80 13.42
CA ALA A 34 -14.62 7.24 12.56
C ALA A 34 -15.30 6.12 11.80
N ALA A 35 -15.33 6.21 10.48
CA ALA A 35 -15.89 5.17 9.65
C ALA A 35 -15.22 3.87 10.11
N ARG A 36 -16.01 2.89 10.59
CA ARG A 36 -15.45 1.64 11.06
C ARG A 36 -14.77 1.01 9.86
N VAL A 37 -13.45 0.98 9.88
CA VAL A 37 -12.65 0.22 8.93
C VAL A 37 -13.15 -1.23 9.00
N ALA A 38 -13.33 -1.87 7.86
CA ALA A 38 -13.67 -3.29 7.82
C ALA A 38 -12.69 -4.08 8.71
N PRO A 39 -13.15 -5.08 9.47
CA PRO A 39 -12.30 -5.79 10.44
C PRO A 39 -11.30 -6.73 9.75
N VAL A 40 -10.58 -6.22 8.77
CA VAL A 40 -9.55 -6.94 8.02
C VAL A 40 -8.39 -7.30 8.94
N ARG A 41 -7.94 -8.55 8.87
CA ARG A 41 -6.81 -9.09 9.65
C ARG A 41 -5.80 -9.87 8.81
N HIS A 42 -6.15 -10.16 7.56
CA HIS A 42 -5.26 -10.80 6.60
C HIS A 42 -5.36 -10.04 5.28
N VAL A 43 -4.25 -9.45 4.86
CA VAL A 43 -4.14 -8.73 3.58
C VAL A 43 -3.23 -9.49 2.65
N PHE A 44 -3.64 -9.58 1.40
CA PHE A 44 -2.84 -10.08 0.30
C PHE A 44 -2.79 -9.01 -0.78
N VAL A 45 -1.60 -8.73 -1.30
CA VAL A 45 -1.39 -7.80 -2.41
C VAL A 45 -0.68 -8.56 -3.52
N ILE A 46 -1.31 -8.67 -4.68
CA ILE A 46 -0.68 -9.17 -5.90
C ILE A 46 -0.37 -7.94 -6.75
N VAL A 47 0.89 -7.76 -7.13
CA VAL A 47 1.32 -6.63 -7.95
C VAL A 47 1.60 -7.13 -9.36
N LEU A 48 0.93 -6.55 -10.32
CA LEU A 48 1.07 -6.75 -11.77
C LEU A 48 1.78 -5.54 -12.37
N GLU A 49 2.13 -5.60 -13.65
CA GLU A 49 3.02 -4.66 -14.31
C GLU A 49 2.42 -3.96 -15.53
N ASN A 50 2.68 -2.65 -15.60
CA ASN A 50 2.65 -1.79 -16.79
C ASN A 50 1.36 -1.86 -17.62
N LYS A 51 0.18 -1.67 -17.02
CA LYS A 51 -1.07 -1.63 -17.80
C LYS A 51 -1.97 -0.46 -17.41
N GLU A 52 -2.31 0.35 -18.41
CA GLU A 52 -3.36 1.34 -18.26
C GLU A 52 -4.73 0.69 -17.99
N PHE A 53 -5.58 1.42 -17.27
CA PHE A 53 -6.96 1.02 -17.02
C PHE A 53 -7.71 0.69 -18.34
N SER A 54 -7.53 1.52 -19.34
CA SER A 54 -8.17 1.33 -20.64
C SER A 54 -7.70 0.07 -21.36
N GLU A 55 -6.48 -0.35 -21.14
CA GLU A 55 -5.92 -1.57 -21.73
C GLU A 55 -6.50 -2.81 -21.06
N THR A 56 -6.53 -2.84 -19.74
CA THR A 56 -6.97 -4.02 -18.97
C THR A 56 -8.48 -4.12 -18.91
N PHE A 57 -9.17 -3.06 -18.51
CA PHE A 57 -10.62 -3.05 -18.27
C PHE A 57 -11.43 -2.53 -19.47
N GLY A 58 -10.76 -2.05 -20.50
CA GLY A 58 -11.32 -1.67 -21.79
C GLY A 58 -11.30 -2.80 -22.82
N PRO A 59 -10.75 -2.58 -24.03
CA PRO A 59 -10.66 -3.60 -25.09
C PRO A 59 -9.85 -4.84 -24.70
N GLY A 60 -8.79 -4.70 -23.90
CA GLY A 60 -7.93 -5.81 -23.46
C GLY A 60 -8.57 -6.79 -22.50
N ARG A 61 -9.77 -6.49 -21.96
CA ARG A 61 -10.53 -7.44 -21.11
C ARG A 61 -10.77 -8.79 -21.75
N ALA A 62 -10.79 -8.85 -23.08
CA ALA A 62 -10.95 -10.09 -23.82
C ALA A 62 -9.75 -11.05 -23.64
N PHE A 63 -8.57 -10.52 -23.32
CA PHE A 63 -7.34 -11.29 -23.09
C PHE A 63 -7.15 -11.64 -21.61
N ALA A 64 -7.74 -10.85 -20.70
CA ALA A 64 -7.70 -11.07 -19.26
C ALA A 64 -9.11 -11.16 -18.63
N PRO A 65 -10.01 -12.07 -19.09
CA PRO A 65 -11.41 -12.08 -18.65
C PRO A 65 -11.58 -12.45 -17.16
N TYR A 66 -10.64 -13.14 -16.57
CA TYR A 66 -10.70 -13.43 -15.13
C TYR A 66 -10.42 -12.16 -14.32
N LEU A 67 -9.35 -11.45 -14.65
CA LEU A 67 -8.98 -10.19 -14.02
C LEU A 67 -10.04 -9.11 -14.26
N ALA A 68 -10.44 -8.90 -15.50
CA ALA A 68 -11.24 -7.75 -15.91
C ALA A 68 -12.76 -7.90 -15.74
N GLU A 69 -13.25 -9.13 -15.64
CA GLU A 69 -14.70 -9.42 -15.55
C GLU A 69 -15.04 -10.27 -14.32
N THR A 70 -14.35 -11.41 -14.14
CA THR A 70 -14.71 -12.36 -13.07
C THR A 70 -14.40 -11.80 -11.68
N LEU A 71 -13.21 -11.25 -11.47
CA LEU A 71 -12.82 -10.71 -10.17
C LEU A 71 -13.64 -9.47 -9.77
N PRO A 72 -13.86 -8.46 -10.63
CA PRO A 72 -14.77 -7.35 -10.34
C PRO A 72 -16.18 -7.80 -9.97
N ALA A 73 -16.71 -8.81 -10.67
CA ALA A 73 -18.02 -9.36 -10.36
C ALA A 73 -18.08 -10.06 -8.99
N GLN A 74 -16.94 -10.50 -8.44
CA GLN A 74 -16.82 -11.13 -7.11
C GLN A 74 -16.47 -10.16 -6.00
N GLY A 75 -15.95 -8.97 -6.32
CA GLY A 75 -15.47 -7.97 -5.38
C GLY A 75 -15.78 -6.55 -5.79
N ALA A 76 -14.79 -5.69 -5.76
CA ALA A 76 -14.87 -4.30 -6.20
C ALA A 76 -13.86 -4.02 -7.31
N LEU A 77 -14.27 -3.25 -8.31
CA LEU A 77 -13.40 -2.54 -9.24
C LEU A 77 -13.19 -1.13 -8.72
N VAL A 78 -11.96 -0.77 -8.43
CA VAL A 78 -11.53 0.61 -8.17
C VAL A 78 -11.01 1.18 -9.48
N SER A 79 -11.86 1.93 -10.19
CA SER A 79 -11.55 2.39 -11.54
C SER A 79 -10.48 3.48 -11.54
N ASN A 80 -10.46 4.32 -10.52
CA ASN A 80 -9.51 5.43 -10.37
C ASN A 80 -8.41 5.04 -9.38
N TYR A 81 -7.63 4.00 -9.71
CA TYR A 81 -6.40 3.66 -9.01
C TYR A 81 -5.21 4.03 -9.90
N PHE A 82 -4.16 4.61 -9.28
CA PHE A 82 -3.04 5.22 -10.00
C PHE A 82 -1.71 4.69 -9.49
N GLY A 83 -0.74 4.54 -10.39
CA GLY A 83 0.68 4.47 -10.03
C GLY A 83 1.19 5.83 -9.51
N ILE A 84 2.41 5.85 -8.97
CA ILE A 84 3.01 7.08 -8.43
C ILE A 84 4.24 7.55 -9.22
N GLY A 85 4.77 6.73 -10.10
CA GLY A 85 5.91 7.00 -10.96
C GLY A 85 5.90 6.09 -12.19
N HIS A 86 6.94 6.21 -13.03
CA HIS A 86 7.06 5.46 -14.29
C HIS A 86 8.30 4.55 -14.29
N SER A 87 8.54 3.90 -13.18
CA SER A 87 9.53 2.82 -13.04
C SER A 87 9.07 1.87 -11.96
N SER A 88 9.16 0.58 -12.22
CA SER A 88 8.65 -0.42 -11.29
C SER A 88 9.20 -0.23 -9.87
N ALA A 89 10.52 -0.02 -9.71
CA ALA A 89 11.14 0.06 -8.39
C ALA A 89 10.54 1.17 -7.50
N ASP A 90 10.22 2.35 -8.03
CA ASP A 90 9.67 3.44 -7.23
C ASP A 90 8.24 3.14 -6.75
N ASN A 91 7.42 2.54 -7.60
CA ASN A 91 6.07 2.11 -7.26
C ASN A 91 6.06 1.00 -6.19
N TYR A 92 6.93 -0.01 -6.33
CA TYR A 92 7.05 -1.08 -5.35
C TYR A 92 7.56 -0.59 -3.99
N ILE A 93 8.56 0.30 -3.98
CA ILE A 93 9.09 0.94 -2.76
C ILE A 93 7.97 1.73 -2.06
N ALA A 94 7.19 2.50 -2.81
CA ALA A 94 6.08 3.28 -2.28
C ALA A 94 5.01 2.40 -1.60
N MET A 95 4.64 1.26 -2.22
CA MET A 95 3.64 0.34 -1.68
C MET A 95 3.99 -0.26 -0.32
N ILE A 96 5.27 -0.30 0.06
CA ILE A 96 5.70 -0.91 1.33
C ILE A 96 6.22 0.09 2.36
N SER A 97 6.53 1.33 1.96
CA SER A 97 7.22 2.30 2.81
C SER A 97 6.68 3.72 2.74
N GLY A 98 5.86 4.03 1.73
CA GLY A 98 5.41 5.39 1.48
C GLY A 98 6.50 6.32 0.94
N GLN A 99 7.69 5.83 0.65
CA GLN A 99 8.78 6.66 0.11
C GLN A 99 8.47 7.02 -1.35
N PRO A 100 8.58 8.30 -1.72
CA PRO A 100 8.35 8.74 -3.09
C PRO A 100 9.49 8.37 -4.02
N PRO A 101 9.32 8.52 -5.36
CA PRO A 101 10.36 8.32 -6.35
C PRO A 101 11.63 9.13 -6.05
N THR A 102 12.76 8.56 -6.37
CA THR A 102 14.08 9.21 -6.37
C THR A 102 14.76 8.95 -7.70
N THR A 103 15.77 9.73 -8.07
CA THR A 103 16.49 9.49 -9.33
C THR A 103 16.94 8.04 -9.49
N PRO A 104 17.56 7.38 -8.50
CA PRO A 104 17.94 5.96 -8.67
C PRO A 104 16.75 5.00 -8.73
N SER A 105 15.63 5.25 -8.02
CA SER A 105 14.46 4.38 -8.11
C SER A 105 13.76 4.48 -9.46
N LYS A 106 13.78 5.66 -10.09
CA LYS A 106 13.33 5.88 -11.47
C LYS A 106 14.23 5.23 -12.53
N GLU A 107 15.38 4.72 -12.13
CA GLU A 107 16.29 3.91 -12.94
C GLU A 107 16.22 2.42 -12.52
N ASP A 108 15.14 2.01 -11.88
CA ASP A 108 14.94 0.64 -11.37
C ASP A 108 16.04 0.17 -10.41
N CYS A 109 16.64 1.11 -9.67
CA CYS A 109 17.65 0.81 -8.68
C CYS A 109 18.85 0.00 -9.22
N PRO A 110 19.65 0.55 -10.16
CA PRO A 110 20.72 -0.18 -10.79
C PRO A 110 21.79 -0.64 -9.79
N ASP A 111 22.02 0.14 -8.72
CA ASP A 111 22.93 -0.22 -7.63
C ASP A 111 22.18 -0.55 -6.33
N PRO A 112 22.08 -1.84 -5.96
CA PRO A 112 21.40 -2.29 -4.76
C PRO A 112 22.25 -2.20 -3.49
N LEU A 113 23.42 -1.59 -3.55
CA LEU A 113 24.38 -1.52 -2.43
C LEU A 113 24.57 -0.09 -1.92
N THR A 114 24.42 0.92 -2.77
CA THR A 114 24.59 2.32 -2.35
C THR A 114 23.40 2.79 -1.55
N THR A 115 23.68 3.24 -0.33
CA THR A 115 22.67 3.78 0.59
C THR A 115 22.39 5.25 0.29
N ILE A 116 21.13 5.65 0.47
CA ILE A 116 20.77 7.05 0.56
C ILE A 116 21.20 7.64 1.92
N PRO A 117 21.22 8.99 2.10
CA PRO A 117 21.47 9.60 3.40
C PRO A 117 20.42 9.18 4.45
N GLU A 118 20.81 9.17 5.73
CA GLU A 118 19.92 8.87 6.87
C GLU A 118 18.95 10.02 7.20
N THR A 119 19.00 11.12 6.46
CA THR A 119 18.20 12.33 6.70
C THR A 119 16.80 12.19 6.13
N SER A 120 15.79 12.61 6.89
CA SER A 120 14.41 12.69 6.47
C SER A 120 13.80 14.05 6.75
N ASP A 121 12.70 14.36 6.08
CA ASP A 121 11.85 15.48 6.45
C ASP A 121 10.99 15.16 7.69
N ALA A 122 10.06 16.08 8.01
CA ALA A 122 9.16 15.93 9.16
C ALA A 122 8.14 14.77 8.99
N ASN A 123 7.87 14.35 7.76
CA ASN A 123 6.95 13.26 7.45
C ASN A 123 7.66 11.90 7.34
N GLY A 124 8.98 11.87 7.48
CA GLY A 124 9.77 10.63 7.35
C GLY A 124 10.16 10.30 5.91
N VAL A 125 9.98 11.23 4.97
CA VAL A 125 10.44 11.10 3.59
C VAL A 125 11.95 11.28 3.55
N ALA A 126 12.65 10.32 2.94
CA ALA A 126 14.09 10.35 2.77
C ALA A 126 14.53 11.56 1.94
N GLN A 127 15.57 12.26 2.41
CA GLN A 127 16.08 13.45 1.75
C GLN A 127 17.44 13.20 1.10
N GLY A 128 17.56 13.62 -0.14
CA GLY A 128 18.78 13.43 -0.94
C GLY A 128 18.74 12.12 -1.73
N GLY A 129 19.41 12.18 -2.87
CA GLY A 129 19.49 11.07 -3.82
C GLY A 129 20.87 10.39 -3.83
N GLY A 130 21.06 9.46 -4.78
CA GLY A 130 22.33 8.82 -5.08
C GLY A 130 22.42 7.34 -4.75
N GLY A 131 21.41 6.77 -4.11
CA GLY A 131 21.32 5.33 -3.82
C GLY A 131 19.89 4.83 -3.80
N CYS A 132 19.75 3.52 -3.73
CA CYS A 132 18.43 2.86 -3.60
C CYS A 132 18.25 2.14 -2.28
N VAL A 133 19.28 2.11 -1.44
CA VAL A 133 19.21 1.38 -0.17
C VAL A 133 18.85 2.35 0.94
N TYR A 134 17.71 2.11 1.55
CA TYR A 134 17.22 2.90 2.65
C TYR A 134 17.88 2.46 3.96
N PRO A 135 18.56 3.39 4.69
CA PRO A 135 19.11 3.12 6.02
C PRO A 135 18.07 2.58 7.02
N ALA A 136 18.54 1.96 8.09
CA ALA A 136 17.69 1.24 9.05
C ALA A 136 16.68 2.13 9.82
N ASN A 137 16.84 3.46 9.81
CA ASN A 137 15.85 4.39 10.36
C ASN A 137 14.58 4.49 9.49
N PHE A 138 14.66 4.26 8.19
CA PHE A 138 13.50 4.19 7.32
C PHE A 138 12.80 2.83 7.47
N LYS A 139 11.49 2.87 7.68
CA LYS A 139 10.70 1.68 8.00
C LYS A 139 9.79 1.29 6.85
N THR A 140 9.51 0.00 6.81
CA THR A 140 8.51 -0.59 5.94
C THR A 140 7.28 -1.02 6.75
N ILE A 141 6.20 -1.34 6.08
CA ILE A 141 5.04 -2.00 6.68
C ILE A 141 5.44 -3.29 7.41
N GLY A 142 6.46 -4.00 6.92
CA GLY A 142 7.02 -5.19 7.57
C GLY A 142 7.60 -4.89 8.96
N ASP A 143 8.35 -3.81 9.09
CA ASP A 143 8.90 -3.35 10.37
C ASP A 143 7.80 -2.97 11.35
N GLN A 144 6.79 -2.23 10.88
CA GLN A 144 5.66 -1.79 11.71
C GLN A 144 4.85 -2.98 12.25
N LEU A 145 4.57 -3.97 11.39
CA LEU A 145 3.86 -5.19 11.77
C LEU A 145 4.66 -5.98 12.80
N ALA A 146 5.96 -6.19 12.54
CA ALA A 146 6.86 -6.90 13.47
C ALA A 146 6.92 -6.21 14.84
N ALA A 147 6.97 -4.88 14.90
CA ALA A 147 6.93 -4.11 16.14
C ALA A 147 5.62 -4.30 16.95
N ARG A 148 4.54 -4.73 16.31
CA ARG A 148 3.24 -5.08 16.92
C ARG A 148 3.06 -6.57 17.18
N GLY A 149 4.09 -7.40 16.92
CA GLY A 149 4.00 -8.86 17.03
C GLY A 149 3.12 -9.49 15.95
N LEU A 150 2.87 -8.77 14.86
CA LEU A 150 2.15 -9.25 13.69
C LEU A 150 3.16 -9.78 12.66
N ARG A 151 2.68 -10.63 11.74
CA ARG A 151 3.53 -11.27 10.74
C ARG A 151 3.27 -10.66 9.36
N TRP A 152 4.35 -10.53 8.61
CA TRP A 152 4.30 -10.20 7.19
C TRP A 152 5.07 -11.24 6.38
N LYS A 153 4.82 -11.33 5.10
CA LYS A 153 5.55 -12.13 4.12
C LYS A 153 5.55 -11.44 2.76
N ALA A 154 6.63 -11.61 2.04
CA ALA A 154 6.71 -11.39 0.60
C ALA A 154 7.00 -12.73 -0.09
N TYR A 155 6.37 -12.95 -1.22
CA TYR A 155 6.54 -14.16 -2.03
C TYR A 155 6.85 -13.74 -3.46
N ALA A 156 8.13 -13.86 -3.86
CA ALA A 156 8.55 -13.53 -5.21
C ALA A 156 8.71 -14.80 -6.05
N GLN A 157 8.09 -14.81 -7.23
CA GLN A 157 8.22 -15.93 -8.15
C GLN A 157 9.64 -15.97 -8.71
N ASN A 158 10.22 -17.17 -8.74
CA ASN A 158 11.56 -17.42 -9.25
C ASN A 158 12.71 -16.63 -8.58
N ILE A 159 12.48 -16.05 -7.39
CA ILE A 159 13.57 -15.48 -6.59
C ILE A 159 14.64 -16.55 -6.34
N PRO A 160 15.94 -16.28 -6.64
CA PRO A 160 16.97 -17.32 -6.55
C PRO A 160 17.30 -17.73 -5.12
N ALA A 161 17.07 -16.86 -4.16
CA ALA A 161 17.21 -17.12 -2.73
C ALA A 161 16.42 -16.06 -1.95
N PRO A 162 16.00 -16.33 -0.71
CA PRO A 162 15.41 -15.30 0.15
C PRO A 162 16.30 -14.05 0.20
N CYS A 163 15.67 -12.86 0.13
CA CYS A 163 16.39 -11.59 0.20
C CYS A 163 17.40 -11.35 -0.95
N SER A 164 17.14 -11.87 -2.14
CA SER A 164 18.11 -11.80 -3.26
C SER A 164 18.26 -10.36 -3.77
N LEU A 165 19.53 -9.96 -3.95
CA LEU A 165 19.91 -8.71 -4.60
C LEU A 165 20.35 -8.91 -6.06
N VAL A 166 20.16 -10.10 -6.62
CA VAL A 166 20.47 -10.38 -8.03
C VAL A 166 19.52 -9.56 -8.90
N HIS A 167 20.07 -8.88 -9.91
CA HIS A 167 19.30 -7.96 -10.76
C HIS A 167 18.23 -8.72 -11.55
N ASP A 168 18.66 -9.53 -12.50
CA ASP A 168 17.76 -10.40 -13.28
C ASP A 168 18.27 -11.84 -13.12
N ALA A 169 17.40 -12.70 -12.65
CA ALA A 169 17.74 -14.09 -12.43
C ALA A 169 17.10 -14.99 -13.50
N PRO A 170 17.66 -16.18 -13.73
CA PRO A 170 17.01 -17.19 -14.54
C PRO A 170 15.56 -17.44 -14.05
N GLY A 171 14.61 -17.51 -14.97
CA GLY A 171 13.20 -17.65 -14.63
C GLY A 171 12.46 -16.32 -14.51
N ASN A 172 13.05 -15.24 -15.08
CA ASN A 172 12.42 -13.92 -15.20
C ASN A 172 12.12 -13.21 -13.86
N TYR A 173 12.82 -13.57 -12.79
CA TYR A 173 12.78 -12.77 -11.56
C TYR A 173 13.45 -11.41 -11.80
N ALA A 174 12.78 -10.34 -11.44
CA ALA A 174 13.35 -9.00 -11.44
C ALA A 174 13.43 -8.46 -10.00
N ARG A 175 14.65 -8.03 -9.60
CA ARG A 175 14.86 -7.44 -8.26
C ARG A 175 14.03 -6.18 -8.04
N LYS A 176 13.82 -5.38 -9.09
CA LYS A 176 13.03 -4.15 -9.05
C LYS A 176 11.60 -4.39 -8.58
N HIS A 177 11.05 -5.60 -8.79
CA HIS A 177 9.71 -6.02 -8.34
C HIS A 177 9.71 -6.58 -6.91
N ASN A 178 10.84 -6.57 -6.20
CA ASN A 178 10.92 -7.03 -4.81
C ASN A 178 11.54 -5.94 -3.93
N PRO A 179 10.74 -5.05 -3.30
CA PRO A 179 11.26 -3.85 -2.66
C PRO A 179 11.87 -4.08 -1.27
N PHE A 180 11.54 -5.16 -0.57
CA PHE A 180 11.98 -5.37 0.81
C PHE A 180 13.49 -5.42 0.98
N PRO A 181 14.29 -6.03 0.08
CA PRO A 181 15.73 -5.99 0.16
C PRO A 181 16.39 -4.61 0.03
N PHE A 182 15.66 -3.58 -0.42
CA PHE A 182 16.19 -2.21 -0.45
C PHE A 182 16.25 -1.54 0.93
N PHE A 183 15.68 -2.15 1.97
CA PHE A 183 15.65 -1.58 3.32
C PHE A 183 16.60 -2.30 4.27
N LEU A 184 17.58 -1.56 4.85
CA LEU A 184 18.50 -2.12 5.84
C LEU A 184 17.77 -2.58 7.10
N SER A 185 16.68 -1.93 7.50
CA SER A 185 15.85 -2.38 8.62
C SER A 185 15.36 -3.83 8.44
N VAL A 186 15.02 -4.22 7.21
CA VAL A 186 14.58 -5.57 6.86
C VAL A 186 15.77 -6.54 6.74
N ARG A 187 16.86 -6.12 6.08
CA ARG A 187 18.05 -6.96 5.89
C ARG A 187 18.77 -7.25 7.22
N GLU A 188 19.01 -6.22 8.02
CA GLU A 188 19.80 -6.32 9.26
C GLU A 188 19.05 -6.98 10.42
N SER A 189 17.72 -6.92 10.43
CA SER A 189 16.89 -7.64 11.41
C SER A 189 16.87 -9.15 11.20
N GLY A 190 17.33 -9.63 10.06
CA GLY A 190 17.21 -11.02 9.64
C GLY A 190 15.83 -11.41 9.12
N ALA A 191 14.85 -10.49 9.17
CA ALA A 191 13.48 -10.74 8.69
C ALA A 191 13.47 -11.10 7.20
N CYS A 192 14.27 -10.44 6.41
CA CYS A 192 14.40 -10.68 4.97
C CYS A 192 14.61 -12.16 4.63
N ALA A 193 15.51 -12.85 5.34
CA ALA A 193 15.80 -14.25 5.08
C ALA A 193 14.65 -15.21 5.41
N HIS A 194 13.69 -14.78 6.21
CA HIS A 194 12.57 -15.59 6.69
C HIS A 194 11.22 -15.17 6.12
N ASP A 195 11.12 -13.93 5.66
CA ASP A 195 9.85 -13.31 5.30
C ASP A 195 9.77 -12.87 3.83
N ASP A 196 10.91 -12.77 3.14
CA ASP A 196 11.00 -12.55 1.69
C ASP A 196 11.40 -13.88 1.00
N LEU A 197 10.42 -14.61 0.50
CA LEU A 197 10.51 -16.02 0.18
C LEU A 197 10.16 -16.33 -1.27
N PRO A 198 10.59 -17.50 -1.79
CA PRO A 198 10.07 -18.00 -3.06
C PRO A 198 8.55 -18.20 -3.01
N LEU A 199 7.86 -17.88 -4.09
CA LEU A 199 6.41 -18.07 -4.23
C LEU A 199 5.97 -19.52 -3.97
N THR A 200 6.85 -20.48 -4.19
CA THR A 200 6.63 -21.90 -3.89
C THR A 200 6.34 -22.20 -2.42
N GLU A 201 6.67 -21.30 -1.51
CA GLU A 201 6.40 -21.41 -0.08
C GLU A 201 4.95 -20.98 0.29
N LEU A 202 4.32 -20.14 -0.52
CA LEU A 202 2.98 -19.62 -0.26
C LEU A 202 1.94 -20.72 0.01
N PRO A 203 1.85 -21.82 -0.77
CA PRO A 203 0.86 -22.89 -0.51
C PRO A 203 1.02 -23.53 0.86
N ARG A 204 2.25 -23.67 1.35
CA ARG A 204 2.51 -24.20 2.71
C ARG A 204 1.99 -23.22 3.77
N ASP A 205 2.28 -21.94 3.60
CA ASP A 205 1.94 -20.91 4.58
C ASP A 205 0.42 -20.64 4.60
N LEU A 206 -0.25 -20.68 3.45
CA LEU A 206 -1.72 -20.65 3.38
C LEU A 206 -2.38 -21.79 4.19
N ARG A 207 -1.82 -23.01 4.14
CA ARG A 207 -2.34 -24.14 4.93
C ARG A 207 -2.07 -24.03 6.42
N ARG A 208 -0.96 -23.40 6.83
CA ARG A 208 -0.55 -23.25 8.23
C ARG A 208 -1.11 -22.00 8.91
N GLY A 209 -1.70 -21.12 8.16
CA GLY A 209 -2.18 -19.80 8.57
C GLY A 209 -1.29 -18.70 7.99
N ALA A 210 -1.84 -17.99 7.02
CA ALA A 210 -1.18 -16.88 6.35
C ALA A 210 -0.67 -15.81 7.34
N ALA A 211 0.32 -15.04 6.93
CA ALA A 211 0.72 -13.84 7.65
C ALA A 211 -0.40 -12.79 7.65
N ASN A 212 -0.30 -11.78 8.50
CA ASN A 212 -1.27 -10.69 8.55
C ASN A 212 -1.23 -9.87 7.26
N VAL A 213 -0.04 -9.64 6.70
CA VAL A 213 0.13 -8.99 5.39
C VAL A 213 1.03 -9.85 4.53
N ASN A 214 0.63 -10.06 3.28
CA ASN A 214 1.31 -10.92 2.32
C ASN A 214 1.39 -10.18 0.97
N TYR A 215 2.60 -9.86 0.53
CA TYR A 215 2.85 -9.37 -0.83
C TYR A 215 3.22 -10.53 -1.75
N ILE A 216 2.74 -10.49 -2.97
CA ILE A 216 2.97 -11.53 -3.97
C ILE A 216 3.45 -10.83 -5.23
N PHE A 217 4.67 -11.15 -5.61
CA PHE A 217 5.36 -10.59 -6.76
C PHE A 217 5.55 -11.70 -7.79
N PRO A 218 4.73 -11.75 -8.86
CA PRO A 218 4.96 -12.68 -9.97
C PRO A 218 6.28 -12.39 -10.65
N ASP A 219 6.77 -13.29 -11.50
CA ASP A 219 7.89 -13.00 -12.39
C ASP A 219 7.45 -12.15 -13.59
N GLN A 220 8.39 -11.60 -14.35
CA GLN A 220 8.12 -10.66 -15.45
C GLN A 220 7.20 -11.21 -16.56
N CYS A 221 7.02 -12.52 -16.63
CA CYS A 221 6.02 -13.10 -17.55
C CYS A 221 4.63 -13.12 -16.91
N ALA A 222 4.57 -13.52 -15.64
CA ALA A 222 3.33 -13.73 -14.94
C ALA A 222 2.70 -12.45 -14.38
N ASP A 223 3.48 -11.37 -14.25
CA ASP A 223 2.99 -10.05 -13.85
C ASP A 223 2.43 -9.22 -15.02
N GLY A 224 2.72 -9.60 -16.27
CA GLY A 224 2.30 -8.89 -17.47
C GLY A 224 3.33 -7.89 -18.01
N HIS A 225 4.56 -7.90 -17.50
CA HIS A 225 5.65 -7.03 -17.96
C HIS A 225 6.21 -7.46 -19.32
N SER A 226 6.34 -8.77 -19.54
CA SER A 226 7.04 -9.31 -20.70
C SER A 226 6.25 -10.40 -21.40
N ASP A 227 6.20 -10.35 -22.72
CA ASP A 227 5.71 -11.49 -23.52
C ASP A 227 6.71 -12.65 -23.50
N CYS A 228 6.41 -13.66 -22.70
CA CYS A 228 7.18 -14.90 -22.63
C CYS A 228 6.61 -16.03 -23.49
N THR A 229 5.73 -15.71 -24.41
CA THR A 229 5.13 -16.70 -25.31
C THR A 229 6.19 -17.27 -26.26
N ALA A 230 6.15 -18.57 -26.46
CA ALA A 230 7.07 -19.22 -27.37
C ALA A 230 6.91 -18.69 -28.81
N GLY A 231 7.96 -18.06 -29.32
CA GLY A 231 7.97 -17.38 -30.63
C GLY A 231 7.79 -15.86 -30.55
N GLY A 232 7.40 -15.34 -29.40
CA GLY A 232 7.22 -13.92 -29.17
C GLY A 232 6.05 -13.31 -29.96
N SER A 233 5.88 -12.00 -29.81
CA SER A 233 4.89 -11.21 -30.55
C SER A 233 5.51 -10.59 -31.78
N THR A 234 4.70 -10.33 -32.81
CA THR A 234 5.09 -9.64 -34.03
C THR A 234 4.55 -8.20 -34.10
N THR A 235 3.64 -7.89 -33.20
CA THR A 235 3.02 -6.55 -33.09
C THR A 235 2.84 -6.18 -31.62
N PRO A 236 2.82 -4.88 -31.28
CA PRO A 236 2.51 -4.44 -29.90
C PRO A 236 1.15 -4.93 -29.38
N ALA A 237 0.15 -5.08 -30.25
CA ALA A 237 -1.15 -5.57 -29.86
C ALA A 237 -1.14 -7.08 -29.51
N GLU A 238 -0.32 -7.88 -30.19
CA GLU A 238 -0.10 -9.30 -29.83
C GLU A 238 0.68 -9.39 -28.53
N GLU A 239 1.70 -8.56 -28.33
CA GLU A 239 2.48 -8.47 -27.10
C GLU A 239 1.57 -8.19 -25.91
N GLN A 240 0.81 -7.11 -25.94
CA GLN A 240 -0.17 -6.77 -24.91
C GLN A 240 -1.18 -7.90 -24.64
N ALA A 241 -1.67 -8.55 -25.70
CA ALA A 241 -2.61 -9.67 -25.55
C ALA A 241 -1.98 -10.86 -24.80
N HIS A 242 -0.73 -11.18 -25.11
CA HIS A 242 0.01 -12.27 -24.46
C HIS A 242 0.32 -11.94 -23.00
N GLU A 243 0.80 -10.74 -22.72
CA GLU A 243 1.10 -10.25 -21.37
C GLU A 243 -0.14 -10.28 -20.46
N LEU A 244 -1.27 -9.74 -20.95
CA LEU A 244 -2.53 -9.80 -20.21
C LEU A 244 -3.01 -11.24 -20.00
N ALA A 245 -2.87 -12.11 -20.99
CA ALA A 245 -3.26 -13.51 -20.86
C ALA A 245 -2.39 -14.28 -19.84
N GLN A 246 -1.10 -13.97 -19.75
CA GLN A 246 -0.19 -14.56 -18.78
C GLN A 246 -0.52 -14.09 -17.35
N ALA A 247 -0.77 -12.80 -17.16
CA ALA A 247 -1.23 -12.26 -15.87
C ALA A 247 -2.58 -12.86 -15.44
N ASP A 248 -3.53 -12.99 -16.36
CA ASP A 248 -4.82 -13.62 -16.11
C ASP A 248 -4.68 -15.11 -15.70
N ALA A 249 -3.77 -15.83 -16.33
CA ALA A 249 -3.47 -17.22 -15.98
C ALA A 249 -2.88 -17.35 -14.58
N PHE A 250 -1.95 -16.46 -14.20
CA PHE A 250 -1.40 -16.40 -12.86
C PHE A 250 -2.51 -16.16 -11.82
N LEU A 251 -3.37 -15.17 -12.06
CA LEU A 251 -4.47 -14.88 -11.15
C LEU A 251 -5.47 -16.03 -11.02
N ARG A 252 -5.80 -16.75 -12.12
CA ARG A 252 -6.65 -17.96 -12.09
C ARG A 252 -6.08 -19.04 -11.21
N GLU A 253 -4.77 -19.14 -11.11
CA GLU A 253 -4.11 -20.11 -10.25
C GLU A 253 -4.13 -19.68 -8.78
N TRP A 254 -3.73 -18.44 -8.50
CA TRP A 254 -3.42 -18.01 -7.13
C TRP A 254 -4.60 -17.42 -6.38
N VAL A 255 -5.47 -16.67 -7.03
CA VAL A 255 -6.61 -16.02 -6.34
C VAL A 255 -7.53 -17.07 -5.66
N PRO A 256 -7.95 -18.18 -6.31
CA PRO A 256 -8.78 -19.16 -5.63
C PRO A 256 -8.08 -19.87 -4.46
N ARG A 257 -6.75 -20.05 -4.54
CA ARG A 257 -5.96 -20.64 -3.44
C ARG A 257 -5.95 -19.74 -2.21
N ILE A 258 -5.85 -18.40 -2.40
CA ILE A 258 -5.87 -17.41 -1.35
C ILE A 258 -7.29 -17.27 -0.78
N THR A 259 -8.26 -16.97 -1.62
CA THR A 259 -9.66 -16.70 -1.22
C THR A 259 -10.36 -17.93 -0.66
N GLY A 260 -9.90 -19.12 -1.02
CA GLY A 260 -10.36 -20.39 -0.49
C GLY A 260 -10.00 -20.66 0.98
N THR A 261 -9.01 -19.94 1.54
CA THR A 261 -8.54 -20.17 2.91
C THR A 261 -9.54 -19.72 3.97
N ALA A 262 -9.48 -20.35 5.15
CA ALA A 262 -10.34 -19.98 6.27
C ALA A 262 -10.03 -18.57 6.81
N SER A 263 -8.74 -18.16 6.79
CA SER A 263 -8.31 -16.82 7.16
C SER A 263 -8.92 -15.76 6.24
N PHE A 264 -8.81 -15.94 4.93
CA PHE A 264 -9.40 -15.02 3.97
C PHE A 264 -10.93 -14.90 4.12
N LYS A 265 -11.62 -16.04 4.17
CA LYS A 265 -13.09 -16.07 4.32
C LYS A 265 -13.60 -15.40 5.58
N ARG A 266 -12.80 -15.36 6.64
CA ARG A 266 -13.17 -14.74 7.91
C ARG A 266 -12.93 -13.23 7.90
N ASP A 267 -11.75 -12.78 7.47
CA ASP A 267 -11.29 -11.40 7.64
C ASP A 267 -10.21 -10.98 6.61
N GLY A 268 -10.28 -11.56 5.40
CA GLY A 268 -9.30 -11.30 4.35
C GLY A 268 -9.63 -10.09 3.48
N LEU A 269 -8.58 -9.48 2.95
CA LEU A 269 -8.60 -8.54 1.84
C LEU A 269 -7.55 -9.01 0.83
N LEU A 270 -7.92 -9.16 -0.42
CA LEU A 270 -6.98 -9.32 -1.53
C LEU A 270 -7.09 -8.10 -2.43
N ALA A 271 -5.97 -7.42 -2.66
CA ALA A 271 -5.81 -6.39 -3.66
C ALA A 271 -4.99 -6.94 -4.84
N VAL A 272 -5.50 -6.77 -6.04
CA VAL A 272 -4.76 -6.96 -7.29
C VAL A 272 -4.58 -5.58 -7.88
N VAL A 273 -3.34 -5.13 -7.99
CA VAL A 273 -2.96 -3.80 -8.48
C VAL A 273 -1.92 -3.94 -9.57
N PHE A 274 -1.87 -2.97 -10.48
CA PHE A 274 -0.72 -2.76 -11.34
C PHE A 274 0.16 -1.68 -10.72
N ASP A 275 1.44 -1.72 -10.98
CA ASP A 275 2.40 -0.77 -10.47
C ASP A 275 2.27 0.59 -11.16
N GLU A 276 2.20 0.60 -12.50
CA GLU A 276 2.11 1.81 -13.32
C GLU A 276 1.32 1.59 -14.61
N GLY A 277 0.94 2.69 -15.24
CA GLY A 277 0.39 2.75 -16.58
C GLY A 277 1.22 3.67 -17.48
N ASP A 278 0.75 3.93 -18.71
CA ASP A 278 1.48 4.67 -19.72
C ASP A 278 1.24 6.20 -19.70
N THR A 279 0.31 6.68 -18.86
CA THR A 279 -0.05 8.10 -18.80
C THR A 279 0.50 8.77 -17.55
N THR A 280 0.62 10.10 -17.55
CA THR A 280 1.07 10.91 -16.41
C THR A 280 -0.07 11.30 -15.47
N LEU A 281 -1.16 10.56 -15.49
CA LEU A 281 -2.27 10.81 -14.59
C LEU A 281 -1.87 10.52 -13.15
N ALA A 282 -2.27 11.39 -12.25
CA ALA A 282 -1.96 11.34 -10.83
C ALA A 282 -3.20 11.66 -10.01
N CYS A 283 -3.18 11.28 -8.72
CA CYS A 283 -4.22 11.68 -7.78
C CYS A 283 -3.63 12.02 -6.40
N CYS A 284 -4.54 12.31 -5.51
CA CYS A 284 -4.36 12.15 -4.07
C CYS A 284 -3.37 13.13 -3.43
N GLY A 285 -2.95 14.18 -4.13
CA GLY A 285 -2.08 15.23 -3.61
C GLY A 285 -0.60 14.86 -3.54
N GLU A 286 -0.18 13.90 -4.35
CA GLU A 286 1.23 13.56 -4.52
C GLU A 286 2.08 14.79 -4.87
N PRO A 287 3.30 14.90 -4.34
CA PRO A 287 4.22 15.95 -4.74
C PRO A 287 4.52 15.93 -6.23
N THR A 288 4.58 17.10 -6.85
CA THR A 288 4.98 17.25 -8.26
C THR A 288 6.50 17.34 -8.45
N VAL A 289 7.23 17.31 -7.36
CA VAL A 289 8.69 17.34 -7.31
C VAL A 289 9.15 16.37 -6.24
N ASP A 290 10.03 15.46 -6.61
CA ASP A 290 10.59 14.48 -5.68
C ASP A 290 11.62 15.11 -4.71
N PRO A 291 11.97 14.40 -3.62
CA PRO A 291 12.91 14.89 -2.61
C PRO A 291 14.29 15.27 -3.15
N ASP A 292 14.69 14.72 -4.28
CA ASP A 292 15.95 15.03 -4.96
C ASP A 292 15.84 16.20 -5.95
N GLY A 293 14.65 16.83 -6.06
CA GLY A 293 14.37 17.95 -6.95
C GLY A 293 14.04 17.54 -8.38
N SER A 294 13.94 16.26 -8.68
CA SER A 294 13.54 15.76 -10.00
C SER A 294 12.01 15.72 -10.15
N SER A 295 11.52 15.56 -11.37
CA SER A 295 10.10 15.31 -11.62
C SER A 295 9.77 13.85 -11.34
N PRO A 296 8.61 13.49 -10.78
CA PRO A 296 8.17 12.11 -10.58
C PRO A 296 8.10 11.27 -11.87
N GLY A 297 8.05 11.91 -13.03
CA GLY A 297 8.09 11.21 -14.32
C GLY A 297 9.36 10.38 -14.50
N GLY A 298 9.20 9.09 -14.75
CA GLY A 298 10.29 8.14 -14.92
C GLY A 298 11.14 8.36 -16.17
N LEU A 299 12.19 7.56 -16.31
CA LEU A 299 13.11 7.57 -17.45
C LEU A 299 12.50 7.12 -18.78
N GLY A 300 11.32 6.51 -18.75
CA GLY A 300 10.63 6.07 -19.96
C GLY A 300 10.22 7.20 -20.94
N GLY A 301 10.66 8.43 -20.64
CA GLY A 301 10.40 9.60 -21.51
C GLY A 301 9.01 10.20 -21.36
N VAL A 302 8.25 9.78 -20.35
CA VAL A 302 6.94 10.34 -20.02
C VAL A 302 7.13 11.41 -18.93
N PRO A 303 7.15 12.72 -19.27
CA PRO A 303 7.31 13.76 -18.26
C PRO A 303 5.99 14.01 -17.54
N GLY A 304 6.03 14.16 -16.22
CA GLY A 304 4.87 14.54 -15.42
C GLY A 304 4.86 13.89 -14.04
N ALA A 305 3.89 14.28 -13.22
CA ALA A 305 3.65 13.68 -11.94
C ALA A 305 2.69 12.49 -12.09
N GLY A 306 2.93 11.40 -11.36
CA GLY A 306 2.07 10.23 -11.31
C GLY A 306 2.43 9.12 -12.30
N GLY A 307 1.99 7.92 -11.98
CA GLY A 307 2.29 6.68 -12.70
C GLY A 307 1.12 6.15 -13.53
N GLY A 308 0.18 7.00 -13.96
CA GLY A 308 -0.93 6.60 -14.83
C GLY A 308 -2.10 5.94 -14.07
N GLN A 309 -3.23 5.83 -14.76
CA GLN A 309 -4.44 5.21 -14.26
C GLN A 309 -4.44 3.71 -14.58
N THR A 310 -4.23 2.88 -13.59
CA THR A 310 -4.12 1.43 -13.75
C THR A 310 -5.41 0.67 -13.40
N GLY A 311 -6.19 1.22 -12.48
CA GLY A 311 -7.28 0.49 -11.83
C GLY A 311 -6.79 -0.60 -10.88
N ALA A 312 -7.68 -1.05 -10.00
CA ALA A 312 -7.39 -2.14 -9.07
C ALA A 312 -8.63 -3.00 -8.82
N VAL A 313 -8.42 -4.27 -8.44
CA VAL A 313 -9.50 -5.16 -8.04
C VAL A 313 -9.32 -5.57 -6.59
N LEU A 314 -10.38 -5.40 -5.78
CA LEU A 314 -10.38 -5.74 -4.36
C LEU A 314 -11.40 -6.85 -4.08
N LEU A 315 -10.95 -7.91 -3.41
CA LEU A 315 -11.81 -9.02 -2.95
C LEU A 315 -11.78 -9.09 -1.43
N SER A 316 -12.94 -9.21 -0.81
CA SER A 316 -13.06 -9.38 0.65
C SER A 316 -14.46 -9.89 0.99
N PRO A 317 -14.64 -10.63 2.10
CA PRO A 317 -15.97 -10.93 2.62
C PRO A 317 -16.76 -9.67 3.06
N PHE A 318 -16.09 -8.52 3.16
CA PHE A 318 -16.69 -7.24 3.54
C PHE A 318 -17.02 -6.35 2.33
N ILE A 319 -16.80 -6.82 1.12
CA ILE A 319 -17.09 -6.13 -0.14
C ILE A 319 -18.32 -6.76 -0.77
N LYS A 320 -19.28 -5.92 -1.16
CA LYS A 320 -20.43 -6.39 -1.93
C LYS A 320 -19.97 -6.73 -3.35
N PRO A 321 -20.21 -7.95 -3.84
CA PRO A 321 -19.86 -8.32 -5.20
C PRO A 321 -20.42 -7.36 -6.25
N GLY A 322 -19.59 -7.00 -7.24
CA GLY A 322 -19.93 -6.07 -8.30
C GLY A 322 -19.94 -4.59 -7.88
N THR A 323 -19.28 -4.26 -6.76
CA THR A 323 -19.03 -2.86 -6.38
C THR A 323 -18.10 -2.19 -7.40
N VAL A 324 -18.38 -0.95 -7.74
CA VAL A 324 -17.48 -0.07 -8.50
C VAL A 324 -17.23 1.18 -7.66
N SER A 325 -15.97 1.47 -7.39
CA SER A 325 -15.53 2.72 -6.77
C SER A 325 -14.92 3.62 -7.84
N GLU A 326 -15.36 4.88 -7.85
CA GLU A 326 -14.80 5.95 -8.69
C GLU A 326 -13.98 6.94 -7.86
N ASP A 327 -13.85 6.69 -6.55
CA ASP A 327 -12.95 7.47 -5.70
C ASP A 327 -11.50 7.21 -6.11
N SER A 328 -10.65 8.23 -5.97
CA SER A 328 -9.27 8.17 -6.41
C SER A 328 -8.36 7.63 -5.32
N TYR A 329 -7.52 6.68 -5.69
CA TYR A 329 -6.54 5.98 -4.86
C TYR A 329 -5.23 5.77 -5.60
N ASN A 330 -4.14 5.60 -4.86
CA ASN A 330 -2.83 5.25 -5.39
C ASN A 330 -2.09 4.28 -4.46
N HIS A 331 -0.81 4.04 -4.69
CA HIS A 331 -0.01 3.13 -3.85
C HIS A 331 0.12 3.60 -2.40
N TYR A 332 0.16 4.91 -2.16
CA TYR A 332 0.12 5.45 -0.79
C TYR A 332 -1.23 5.19 -0.13
N SER A 333 -2.32 5.29 -0.87
CA SER A 333 -3.66 4.94 -0.41
C SER A 333 -3.79 3.47 -0.02
N LEU A 334 -3.17 2.57 -0.79
CA LEU A 334 -3.10 1.13 -0.47
C LEU A 334 -2.34 0.90 0.83
N LEU A 335 -1.14 1.48 0.96
CA LEU A 335 -0.33 1.36 2.18
C LEU A 335 -1.08 1.93 3.38
N ALA A 336 -1.61 3.15 3.29
CA ALA A 336 -2.40 3.78 4.35
C ALA A 336 -3.62 2.95 4.76
N SER A 337 -4.30 2.30 3.79
CA SER A 337 -5.42 1.40 4.07
C SER A 337 -5.00 0.17 4.87
N ILE A 338 -3.83 -0.38 4.58
CA ILE A 338 -3.26 -1.50 5.34
C ILE A 338 -2.88 -1.02 6.74
N GLU A 339 -2.20 0.11 6.86
CA GLU A 339 -1.78 0.69 8.14
C GLU A 339 -3.00 0.98 9.04
N ASP A 340 -4.04 1.61 8.50
CA ASP A 340 -5.29 1.89 9.23
C ASP A 340 -5.97 0.60 9.71
N ALA A 341 -6.01 -0.45 8.87
CA ALA A 341 -6.61 -1.74 9.23
C ALA A 341 -5.92 -2.42 10.43
N PHE A 342 -4.62 -2.19 10.60
CA PHE A 342 -3.83 -2.72 11.72
C PHE A 342 -3.57 -1.70 12.84
N GLY A 343 -4.08 -0.47 12.72
CA GLY A 343 -3.88 0.61 13.71
C GLY A 343 -2.41 1.03 13.80
N LEU A 344 -1.71 1.02 12.69
CA LEU A 344 -0.31 1.46 12.56
C LEU A 344 -0.26 2.97 12.25
N PRO A 345 0.80 3.68 12.63
CA PRO A 345 1.03 5.02 12.12
C PRO A 345 1.31 4.94 10.61
N ARG A 346 0.93 5.96 9.87
CA ARG A 346 1.20 6.02 8.44
C ARG A 346 2.66 6.41 8.17
N LEU A 347 3.25 5.82 7.12
CA LEU A 347 4.63 6.04 6.70
C LEU A 347 4.70 7.09 5.58
N ALA A 348 5.63 8.02 5.72
CA ALA A 348 6.03 8.98 4.69
C ALA A 348 4.81 9.56 3.92
N GLU A 349 4.76 9.43 2.60
CA GLU A 349 3.68 9.98 1.76
C GLU A 349 2.31 9.28 1.97
N ALA A 350 2.26 8.14 2.64
CA ALA A 350 0.99 7.56 3.07
C ALA A 350 0.26 8.42 4.12
N ASP A 351 0.99 9.32 4.82
CA ASP A 351 0.45 10.27 5.80
C ASP A 351 0.10 11.65 5.20
N LEU A 352 0.20 11.82 3.89
CA LEU A 352 -0.20 13.08 3.25
C LEU A 352 -1.69 13.38 3.49
N PRO A 353 -2.06 14.65 3.69
CA PRO A 353 -3.45 15.05 3.92
C PRO A 353 -4.42 14.67 2.79
N GLY A 354 -3.92 14.49 1.56
CA GLY A 354 -4.68 14.07 0.39
C GLY A 354 -4.84 12.56 0.24
N THR A 355 -4.05 11.77 0.99
CA THR A 355 -4.09 10.30 0.90
C THR A 355 -5.35 9.76 1.56
N THR A 356 -6.25 9.27 0.73
CA THR A 356 -7.50 8.61 1.15
C THR A 356 -7.26 7.10 1.30
N THR A 357 -8.06 6.44 2.15
CA THR A 357 -8.03 4.99 2.33
C THR A 357 -9.31 4.36 1.81
N PHE A 358 -9.27 3.08 1.46
CA PHE A 358 -10.45 2.35 0.99
C PHE A 358 -11.59 2.46 2.00
N GLY A 359 -12.64 3.15 1.61
CA GLY A 359 -13.75 3.56 2.46
C GLY A 359 -15.05 2.79 2.21
N ARG A 360 -16.17 3.49 2.42
CA ARG A 360 -17.52 2.92 2.22
C ARG A 360 -17.91 2.73 0.76
N ASP A 361 -17.20 3.38 -0.13
CA ASP A 361 -17.30 3.21 -1.59
C ASP A 361 -16.85 1.81 -2.02
N VAL A 362 -15.91 1.23 -1.26
CA VAL A 362 -15.37 -0.13 -1.46
C VAL A 362 -16.02 -1.13 -0.50
N PHE A 363 -15.98 -0.84 0.80
CA PHE A 363 -16.49 -1.76 1.80
C PHE A 363 -17.96 -1.52 2.08
N SER A 364 -18.80 -2.51 1.87
CA SER A 364 -20.14 -2.51 2.42
C SER A 364 -20.04 -2.43 3.95
N ALA A 365 -20.91 -1.65 4.59
CA ALA A 365 -20.96 -1.59 6.05
C ALA A 365 -20.87 -3.01 6.62
N ALA A 366 -19.96 -3.20 7.58
CA ALA A 366 -19.87 -4.48 8.30
C ALA A 366 -21.26 -4.89 8.80
N PRO A 367 -21.61 -6.19 8.69
CA PRO A 367 -22.87 -6.69 9.16
C PRO A 367 -23.09 -6.43 10.65
#